data_9d6b547fa6fec5bbf69b69fc88cc789f
#
_entry.id   9d6b547fa6fec5bbf69b69fc88cc789f
#
_cell.length_a   1.000
_cell.length_b   1.000
_cell.length_c   1.000
_cell.angle_alpha   90.00
_cell.angle_beta   90.00
_cell.angle_gamma   90.00
#
_symmetry.space_group_name_H-M   'P 1'
#
loop_
_entity.id
_entity.type
_entity.pdbx_description
1 polymer ?
#
loop_
_entity_poly.entity_id
_entity_poly.type
_entity_poly.pdbx_seq_one_letter_code
_entity_poly.pdbx_strand_id
1 'polypeptide(L)'
;PGYAIGGLAVGETKEQMYAPLDVTCPALPAHKPRYLMGVGAPEDIVEAVARGVDFFDCVLPTRIARNGALFTPDGRLNMRNLAHAEDHRPVQEDCTCYPCRTFSRAYLRHLYKAGEISALRLGTIHNVHFMLELMRQIRAAIADNRFSAFREEFLRRYRITDQAKRHEQRALRAASRSAGES
;
A
#
# COMPACT_ATOMS: atom_id res chain seq x y z
N PRO A 1 18.78 -20.41 7.95
CA PRO A 1 18.68 -18.99 8.17
C PRO A 1 18.78 -18.23 6.87
N GLY A 2 18.24 -16.97 6.83
CA GLY A 2 18.28 -16.06 5.70
C GLY A 2 19.04 -14.77 6.03
N TYR A 3 18.84 -13.75 5.23
CA TYR A 3 19.49 -12.46 5.37
C TYR A 3 18.45 -11.35 5.49
N ALA A 4 18.64 -10.44 6.45
CA ALA A 4 17.81 -9.26 6.63
C ALA A 4 18.51 -8.01 6.06
N ILE A 5 17.76 -7.21 5.31
CA ILE A 5 18.17 -5.93 4.74
C ILE A 5 17.37 -4.86 5.47
N GLY A 6 18.04 -3.99 6.20
CA GLY A 6 17.42 -2.92 6.99
C GLY A 6 17.95 -1.54 6.64
N GLY A 7 17.38 -0.49 7.27
CA GLY A 7 17.83 0.90 7.10
C GLY A 7 17.36 1.60 5.83
N LEU A 8 16.39 1.03 5.09
CA LEU A 8 15.90 1.56 3.81
C LEU A 8 14.43 2.04 3.84
N ALA A 9 13.85 2.20 5.04
CA ALA A 9 12.44 2.57 5.19
C ALA A 9 12.23 3.73 6.20
N VAL A 10 13.21 4.59 6.39
CA VAL A 10 13.23 5.61 7.47
C VAL A 10 13.15 7.05 6.92
N GLY A 11 12.78 7.24 5.66
CA GLY A 11 12.63 8.57 5.05
C GLY A 11 13.34 8.74 3.72
N GLU A 12 13.96 7.68 3.22
CA GLU A 12 14.65 7.64 1.94
C GLU A 12 13.69 7.87 0.76
N THR A 13 14.20 8.43 -0.32
CA THR A 13 13.51 8.43 -1.61
C THR A 13 13.47 7.02 -2.19
N LYS A 14 12.61 6.79 -3.19
CA LYS A 14 12.55 5.48 -3.85
C LYS A 14 13.88 5.09 -4.49
N GLU A 15 14.56 6.03 -5.10
CA GLU A 15 15.90 5.84 -5.69
C GLU A 15 16.91 5.42 -4.62
N GLN A 16 16.90 6.12 -3.46
CA GLN A 16 17.78 5.81 -2.33
C GLN A 16 17.47 4.46 -1.68
N MET A 17 16.22 3.96 -1.81
CA MET A 17 15.85 2.64 -1.34
C MET A 17 16.21 1.54 -2.35
N TYR A 18 16.03 1.77 -3.65
CA TYR A 18 16.25 0.74 -4.67
C TYR A 18 17.72 0.52 -5.01
N ALA A 19 18.52 1.58 -5.11
CA ALA A 19 19.94 1.49 -5.46
C ALA A 19 20.76 0.55 -4.53
N PRO A 20 20.62 0.60 -3.19
CA PRO A 20 21.25 -0.39 -2.32
C PRO A 20 20.77 -1.82 -2.57
N LEU A 21 19.49 -2.04 -2.93
CA LEU A 21 18.98 -3.38 -3.23
C LEU A 21 19.59 -3.96 -4.51
N ASP A 22 19.86 -3.11 -5.53
CA ASP A 22 20.49 -3.52 -6.78
C ASP A 22 21.92 -4.07 -6.56
N VAL A 23 22.60 -3.61 -5.49
CA VAL A 23 23.95 -4.09 -5.11
C VAL A 23 23.87 -5.23 -4.10
N THR A 24 23.01 -5.12 -3.09
CA THR A 24 22.98 -6.06 -1.96
C THR A 24 22.36 -7.42 -2.34
N CYS A 25 21.23 -7.41 -3.07
CA CYS A 25 20.55 -8.66 -3.38
C CYS A 25 21.38 -9.63 -4.24
N PRO A 26 22.11 -9.19 -5.29
CA PRO A 26 23.00 -10.08 -6.03
C PRO A 26 24.21 -10.59 -5.21
N ALA A 27 24.66 -9.84 -4.21
CA ALA A 27 25.78 -10.24 -3.35
C ALA A 27 25.39 -11.31 -2.31
N LEU A 28 24.08 -11.47 -2.04
CA LEU A 28 23.58 -12.46 -1.08
C LEU A 28 23.37 -13.82 -1.77
N PRO A 29 23.60 -14.95 -1.05
CA PRO A 29 23.37 -16.29 -1.59
C PRO A 29 21.98 -16.49 -2.15
N ALA A 30 21.86 -16.90 -3.40
CA ALA A 30 20.58 -17.06 -4.10
C ALA A 30 19.65 -18.11 -3.49
N HIS A 31 20.21 -19.11 -2.78
CA HIS A 31 19.45 -20.18 -2.14
C HIS A 31 18.97 -19.85 -0.71
N LYS A 32 19.20 -18.63 -0.24
CA LYS A 32 18.78 -18.16 1.08
C LYS A 32 17.74 -17.04 0.95
N PRO A 33 16.70 -17.04 1.80
CA PRO A 33 15.70 -15.99 1.78
C PRO A 33 16.28 -14.62 2.17
N ARG A 34 15.80 -13.58 1.50
CA ARG A 34 16.16 -12.18 1.70
C ARG A 34 14.97 -11.41 2.23
N TYR A 35 15.11 -10.83 3.38
CA TYR A 35 14.06 -10.12 4.11
C TYR A 35 14.32 -8.61 4.10
N LEU A 36 13.43 -7.82 3.50
CA LEU A 36 13.50 -6.36 3.50
C LEU A 36 12.59 -5.81 4.61
N MET A 37 13.22 -5.19 5.61
CA MET A 37 12.56 -4.72 6.82
C MET A 37 11.82 -3.40 6.60
N GLY A 38 10.56 -3.31 7.09
CA GLY A 38 9.79 -2.07 7.20
C GLY A 38 9.19 -1.54 5.89
N VAL A 39 9.35 -2.25 4.77
CA VAL A 39 8.83 -1.86 3.45
C VAL A 39 7.50 -2.56 3.18
N GLY A 40 6.46 -1.78 2.79
CA GLY A 40 5.12 -2.36 2.59
C GLY A 40 4.17 -1.50 1.75
N ALA A 41 4.67 -0.54 0.96
CA ALA A 41 3.86 0.03 -0.09
C ALA A 41 3.78 -0.96 -1.26
N PRO A 42 2.60 -1.18 -1.88
CA PRO A 42 2.44 -2.19 -2.92
C PRO A 42 3.44 -2.08 -4.06
N GLU A 43 3.69 -0.87 -4.52
CA GLU A 43 4.66 -0.59 -5.57
C GLU A 43 6.11 -0.93 -5.16
N ASP A 44 6.46 -0.66 -3.90
CA ASP A 44 7.80 -0.94 -3.38
C ASP A 44 8.03 -2.45 -3.18
N ILE A 45 6.99 -3.20 -2.82
CA ILE A 45 7.05 -4.66 -2.76
C ILE A 45 7.31 -5.24 -4.15
N VAL A 46 6.57 -4.82 -5.17
CA VAL A 46 6.76 -5.31 -6.55
C VAL A 46 8.17 -5.00 -7.05
N GLU A 47 8.67 -3.78 -6.80
CA GLU A 47 10.02 -3.36 -7.16
C GLU A 47 11.13 -4.09 -6.39
N ALA A 48 10.92 -4.38 -5.11
CA ALA A 48 11.88 -5.11 -4.29
C ALA A 48 11.93 -6.61 -4.66
N VAL A 49 10.79 -7.22 -4.99
CA VAL A 49 10.76 -8.60 -5.52
C VAL A 49 11.50 -8.69 -6.84
N ALA A 50 11.38 -7.69 -7.73
CA ALA A 50 12.14 -7.63 -8.98
C ALA A 50 13.67 -7.66 -8.75
N ARG A 51 14.12 -7.20 -7.58
CA ARG A 51 15.53 -7.16 -7.15
C ARG A 51 15.95 -8.39 -6.34
N GLY A 52 15.03 -9.32 -6.10
CA GLY A 52 15.30 -10.59 -5.44
C GLY A 52 15.02 -10.61 -3.93
N VAL A 53 14.14 -9.74 -3.43
CA VAL A 53 13.65 -9.78 -2.05
C VAL A 53 12.48 -10.76 -1.95
N ASP A 54 12.44 -11.57 -0.87
CA ASP A 54 11.46 -12.63 -0.65
C ASP A 54 10.45 -12.31 0.44
N PHE A 55 10.86 -11.60 1.51
CA PHE A 55 10.04 -11.34 2.71
C PHE A 55 9.97 -9.87 3.06
N PHE A 56 8.83 -9.49 3.62
CA PHE A 56 8.52 -8.12 4.02
C PHE A 56 7.75 -8.10 5.33
N ASP A 57 7.94 -7.05 6.11
CA ASP A 57 7.03 -6.62 7.17
C ASP A 57 6.73 -5.14 7.03
N CYS A 58 5.53 -4.72 7.36
CA CYS A 58 5.24 -3.29 7.46
C CYS A 58 3.94 -2.99 8.19
N VAL A 59 3.94 -1.93 8.96
CA VAL A 59 2.71 -1.40 9.59
C VAL A 59 1.86 -0.54 8.65
N LEU A 60 2.35 -0.22 7.45
CA LEU A 60 1.68 0.70 6.52
C LEU A 60 0.23 0.29 6.20
N PRO A 61 -0.09 -0.97 5.86
CA PRO A 61 -1.45 -1.38 5.52
C PRO A 61 -2.45 -1.08 6.63
N THR A 62 -2.10 -1.42 7.88
CA THR A 62 -2.95 -1.19 9.05
C THR A 62 -2.97 0.28 9.47
N ARG A 63 -1.84 0.97 9.39
CA ARG A 63 -1.72 2.40 9.73
C ARG A 63 -2.58 3.27 8.82
N ILE A 64 -2.51 3.08 7.50
CA ILE A 64 -3.30 3.90 6.56
C ILE A 64 -4.79 3.55 6.63
N ALA A 65 -5.14 2.28 6.89
CA ALA A 65 -6.52 1.86 7.10
C ALA A 65 -7.16 2.64 8.26
N ARG A 66 -6.47 2.77 9.39
CA ARG A 66 -6.96 3.58 10.53
C ARG A 66 -7.22 5.04 10.16
N ASN A 67 -6.54 5.57 9.15
CA ASN A 67 -6.75 6.92 8.63
C ASN A 67 -7.80 6.99 7.50
N GLY A 68 -8.42 5.86 7.14
CA GLY A 68 -9.44 5.76 6.10
C GLY A 68 -8.87 5.63 4.68
N ALA A 69 -7.59 5.31 4.51
CA ALA A 69 -7.00 5.03 3.21
C ALA A 69 -6.96 3.51 2.96
N LEU A 70 -7.62 3.07 1.89
CA LEU A 70 -7.72 1.68 1.50
C LEU A 70 -7.03 1.44 0.15
N PHE A 71 -6.33 0.31 0.05
CA PHE A 71 -5.68 -0.10 -1.19
C PHE A 71 -6.68 -0.60 -2.22
N THR A 72 -6.41 -0.31 -3.48
CA THR A 72 -7.07 -0.93 -4.64
C THR A 72 -6.05 -1.16 -5.75
N PRO A 73 -6.34 -1.95 -6.78
CA PRO A 73 -5.45 -2.11 -7.92
C PRO A 73 -5.09 -0.82 -8.66
N ASP A 74 -5.90 0.22 -8.51
CA ASP A 74 -5.69 1.53 -9.16
C ASP A 74 -5.01 2.56 -8.23
N GLY A 75 -4.62 2.14 -7.02
CA GLY A 75 -4.02 3.01 -6.01
C GLY A 75 -4.86 3.10 -4.72
N ARG A 76 -4.68 4.17 -3.96
CA ARG A 76 -5.34 4.33 -2.66
C ARG A 76 -6.64 5.12 -2.76
N LEU A 77 -7.73 4.58 -2.22
CA LEU A 77 -8.98 5.30 -1.98
C LEU A 77 -8.98 5.93 -0.58
N ASN A 78 -9.38 7.21 -0.50
CA ASN A 78 -9.66 7.82 0.79
C ASN A 78 -11.16 7.71 1.09
N MET A 79 -11.53 6.82 1.99
CA MET A 79 -12.93 6.56 2.34
C MET A 79 -13.66 7.74 2.98
N ARG A 80 -12.95 8.76 3.48
CA ARG A 80 -13.56 9.98 4.00
C ARG A 80 -14.00 10.96 2.90
N ASN A 81 -13.64 10.72 1.64
CA ASN A 81 -13.98 11.59 0.52
C ASN A 81 -15.51 11.63 0.30
N LEU A 82 -16.03 12.81 -0.03
CA LEU A 82 -17.44 13.02 -0.33
C LEU A 82 -17.92 12.20 -1.54
N ALA A 83 -17.05 11.95 -2.50
CA ALA A 83 -17.36 11.13 -3.67
C ALA A 83 -17.88 9.72 -3.34
N HIS A 84 -17.66 9.24 -2.11
CA HIS A 84 -18.15 7.94 -1.66
C HIS A 84 -19.44 8.02 -0.82
N ALA A 85 -20.09 9.19 -0.72
CA ALA A 85 -21.27 9.37 0.14
C ALA A 85 -22.45 8.48 -0.27
N GLU A 86 -22.64 8.29 -1.57
CA GLU A 86 -23.71 7.50 -2.18
C GLU A 86 -23.17 6.35 -3.05
N ASP A 87 -21.89 5.97 -2.88
CA ASP A 87 -21.29 4.90 -3.67
C ASP A 87 -21.61 3.52 -3.06
N HIS A 88 -22.57 2.83 -3.66
CA HIS A 88 -23.02 1.50 -3.21
C HIS A 88 -22.09 0.36 -3.61
N ARG A 89 -21.04 0.61 -4.41
CA ARG A 89 -20.04 -0.39 -4.78
C ARG A 89 -19.18 -0.78 -3.59
N PRO A 90 -18.58 -1.99 -3.57
CA PRO A 90 -17.55 -2.36 -2.60
C PRO A 90 -16.28 -1.53 -2.79
N VAL A 91 -15.33 -1.63 -1.86
CA VAL A 91 -14.01 -0.98 -2.00
C VAL A 91 -13.34 -1.42 -3.30
N GLN A 92 -13.41 -2.73 -3.60
CA GLN A 92 -12.90 -3.34 -4.83
C GLN A 92 -13.86 -4.46 -5.24
N GLU A 93 -14.32 -4.45 -6.49
CA GLU A 93 -15.38 -5.35 -6.99
C GLU A 93 -14.95 -6.83 -6.97
N ASP A 94 -13.73 -7.13 -7.40
CA ASP A 94 -13.21 -8.50 -7.46
C ASP A 94 -12.59 -8.98 -6.14
N CYS A 95 -12.69 -8.20 -5.07
CA CYS A 95 -12.09 -8.53 -3.79
C CYS A 95 -12.99 -9.45 -2.97
N THR A 96 -12.43 -10.57 -2.52
CA THR A 96 -13.15 -11.59 -1.74
C THR A 96 -13.11 -11.38 -0.23
N CYS A 97 -12.50 -10.29 0.27
CA CYS A 97 -12.45 -10.01 1.69
C CYS A 97 -13.84 -9.73 2.28
N TYR A 98 -13.98 -9.96 3.59
CA TYR A 98 -15.24 -9.73 4.30
C TYR A 98 -15.84 -8.33 4.07
N PRO A 99 -15.07 -7.21 4.22
CA PRO A 99 -15.62 -5.89 3.96
C PRO A 99 -16.17 -5.68 2.54
N CYS A 100 -15.48 -6.15 1.51
CA CYS A 100 -15.92 -5.98 0.12
C CYS A 100 -17.14 -6.83 -0.23
N ARG A 101 -17.30 -7.99 0.41
CA ARG A 101 -18.46 -8.86 0.19
C ARG A 101 -19.72 -8.41 0.94
N THR A 102 -19.57 -7.54 1.93
CA THR A 102 -20.66 -7.24 2.88
C THR A 102 -21.06 -5.76 2.88
N PHE A 103 -20.13 -4.85 2.64
CA PHE A 103 -20.36 -3.41 2.85
C PHE A 103 -20.00 -2.57 1.62
N SER A 104 -20.79 -1.50 1.41
CA SER A 104 -20.54 -0.51 0.38
C SER A 104 -19.51 0.54 0.84
N ARG A 105 -18.94 1.27 -0.12
CA ARG A 105 -18.10 2.44 0.15
C ARG A 105 -18.86 3.51 0.95
N ALA A 106 -20.15 3.74 0.63
CA ALA A 106 -20.99 4.67 1.35
C ALA A 106 -21.10 4.31 2.84
N TYR A 107 -21.33 3.04 3.16
CA TYR A 107 -21.41 2.57 4.54
C TYR A 107 -20.07 2.69 5.26
N LEU A 108 -18.97 2.26 4.63
CA LEU A 108 -17.62 2.41 5.21
C LEU A 108 -17.27 3.87 5.44
N ARG A 109 -17.61 4.76 4.48
CA ARG A 109 -17.43 6.20 4.67
C ARG A 109 -18.21 6.72 5.86
N HIS A 110 -19.48 6.32 6.01
CA HIS A 110 -20.29 6.68 7.16
C HIS A 110 -19.60 6.31 8.47
N LEU A 111 -19.14 5.07 8.61
CA LEU A 111 -18.41 4.62 9.80
C LEU A 111 -17.14 5.44 10.07
N TYR A 112 -16.33 5.73 9.04
CA TYR A 112 -15.14 6.57 9.18
C TYR A 112 -15.47 8.02 9.56
N LYS A 113 -16.59 8.56 9.10
CA LYS A 113 -17.02 9.92 9.45
C LYS A 113 -17.61 10.00 10.85
N ALA A 114 -18.34 8.98 11.27
CA ALA A 114 -18.88 8.85 12.63
C ALA A 114 -17.80 8.52 13.67
N GLY A 115 -16.58 8.13 13.26
CA GLY A 115 -15.52 7.76 14.18
C GLY A 115 -15.65 6.36 14.78
N GLU A 116 -16.44 5.50 14.14
CA GLU A 116 -16.69 4.13 14.59
C GLU A 116 -15.43 3.26 14.54
N ILE A 117 -15.14 2.53 15.61
CA ILE A 117 -14.01 1.60 15.69
C ILE A 117 -14.11 0.50 14.63
N SER A 118 -15.32 0.07 14.30
CA SER A 118 -15.59 -0.90 13.24
C SER A 118 -15.02 -0.50 11.89
N ALA A 119 -15.00 0.81 11.55
CA ALA A 119 -14.36 1.31 10.33
C ALA A 119 -12.87 0.94 10.27
N LEU A 120 -12.16 1.11 11.39
CA LEU A 120 -10.73 0.84 11.48
C LEU A 120 -10.45 -0.65 11.30
N ARG A 121 -11.28 -1.50 11.91
CA ARG A 121 -11.19 -2.96 11.78
C ARG A 121 -11.47 -3.41 10.34
N LEU A 122 -12.57 -2.95 9.74
CA LEU A 122 -12.98 -3.33 8.38
C LEU A 122 -11.94 -2.88 7.35
N GLY A 123 -11.46 -1.63 7.46
CA GLY A 123 -10.41 -1.13 6.59
C GLY A 123 -9.09 -1.90 6.74
N THR A 124 -8.73 -2.30 7.96
CA THR A 124 -7.54 -3.12 8.21
C THR A 124 -7.66 -4.51 7.58
N ILE A 125 -8.81 -5.18 7.74
CA ILE A 125 -9.08 -6.48 7.11
C ILE A 125 -8.91 -6.38 5.58
N HIS A 126 -9.48 -5.33 4.96
CA HIS A 126 -9.35 -5.13 3.52
C HIS A 126 -7.89 -4.91 3.09
N ASN A 127 -7.16 -4.01 3.76
CA ASN A 127 -5.78 -3.71 3.37
C ASN A 127 -4.83 -4.90 3.57
N VAL A 128 -4.99 -5.66 4.64
CA VAL A 128 -4.19 -6.88 4.86
C VAL A 128 -4.51 -7.93 3.78
N HIS A 129 -5.80 -8.13 3.48
CA HIS A 129 -6.22 -9.04 2.41
C HIS A 129 -5.63 -8.62 1.05
N PHE A 130 -5.67 -7.33 0.72
CA PHE A 130 -5.08 -6.80 -0.52
C PHE A 130 -3.58 -7.13 -0.62
N MET A 131 -2.82 -6.94 0.46
CA MET A 131 -1.39 -7.23 0.48
C MET A 131 -1.09 -8.73 0.32
N LEU A 132 -1.86 -9.58 1.00
CA LEU A 132 -1.71 -11.05 0.88
C LEU A 132 -2.06 -11.53 -0.54
N GLU A 133 -3.10 -10.94 -1.13
CA GLU A 133 -3.49 -11.26 -2.50
C GLU A 133 -2.44 -10.78 -3.52
N LEU A 134 -1.86 -9.59 -3.33
CA LEU A 134 -0.74 -9.10 -4.13
C LEU A 134 0.45 -10.08 -4.07
N MET A 135 0.82 -10.54 -2.87
CA MET A 135 1.91 -11.52 -2.72
C MET A 135 1.58 -12.86 -3.38
N ARG A 136 0.30 -13.28 -3.34
CA ARG A 136 -0.15 -14.50 -4.05
C ARG A 136 -0.01 -14.35 -5.55
N GLN A 137 -0.40 -13.20 -6.11
CA GLN A 137 -0.28 -12.89 -7.55
C GLN A 137 1.18 -12.81 -7.99
N ILE A 138 2.04 -12.18 -7.20
CA ILE A 138 3.49 -12.13 -7.45
C ILE A 138 4.06 -13.54 -7.54
N ARG A 139 3.78 -14.41 -6.55
CA ARG A 139 4.27 -15.80 -6.56
C ARG A 139 3.78 -16.59 -7.76
N ALA A 140 2.51 -16.44 -8.13
CA ALA A 140 1.96 -17.08 -9.32
C ALA A 140 2.65 -16.59 -10.59
N ALA A 141 2.86 -15.27 -10.73
CA ALA A 141 3.54 -14.68 -11.87
C ALA A 141 5.01 -15.16 -11.99
N ILE A 142 5.71 -15.35 -10.86
CA ILE A 142 7.06 -15.91 -10.83
C ILE A 142 7.04 -17.38 -11.29
N ALA A 143 6.14 -18.20 -10.73
CA ALA A 143 6.02 -19.62 -11.09
C ALA A 143 5.72 -19.83 -12.58
N ASP A 144 4.93 -18.94 -13.17
CA ASP A 144 4.57 -18.95 -14.60
C ASP A 144 5.59 -18.25 -15.51
N ASN A 145 6.74 -17.80 -14.98
CA ASN A 145 7.75 -17.00 -15.73
C ASN A 145 7.17 -15.71 -16.37
N ARG A 146 6.17 -15.10 -15.76
CA ARG A 146 5.47 -13.89 -16.24
C ARG A 146 5.66 -12.66 -15.35
N PHE A 147 6.59 -12.72 -14.38
CA PHE A 147 6.71 -11.67 -13.40
C PHE A 147 7.06 -10.30 -13.99
N SER A 148 7.91 -10.23 -15.03
CA SER A 148 8.23 -8.96 -15.69
C SER A 148 6.99 -8.27 -16.27
N ALA A 149 6.15 -9.02 -16.99
CA ALA A 149 4.90 -8.51 -17.54
C ALA A 149 3.91 -8.11 -16.43
N PHE A 150 3.82 -8.89 -15.35
CA PHE A 150 3.01 -8.55 -14.17
C PHE A 150 3.47 -7.24 -13.54
N ARG A 151 4.79 -7.05 -13.33
CA ARG A 151 5.36 -5.84 -12.76
C ARG A 151 5.02 -4.61 -13.61
N GLU A 152 5.24 -4.68 -14.91
CA GLU A 152 4.94 -3.57 -15.85
C GLU A 152 3.45 -3.20 -15.80
N GLU A 153 2.56 -4.18 -15.87
CA GLU A 153 1.11 -3.97 -15.79
C GLU A 153 0.70 -3.36 -14.46
N PHE A 154 1.22 -3.91 -13.36
CA PHE A 154 0.93 -3.41 -12.01
C PHE A 154 1.37 -1.95 -11.86
N LEU A 155 2.61 -1.59 -12.23
CA LEU A 155 3.15 -0.25 -12.09
C LEU A 155 2.48 0.76 -13.04
N ARG A 156 2.04 0.32 -14.21
CA ARG A 156 1.25 1.14 -15.14
C ARG A 156 -0.13 1.49 -14.59
N ARG A 157 -0.76 0.56 -13.90
CA ARG A 157 -2.11 0.70 -13.35
C ARG A 157 -2.12 1.39 -11.99
N TYR A 158 -1.20 1.02 -11.10
CA TYR A 158 -1.19 1.46 -9.71
C TYR A 158 -0.70 2.92 -9.59
N ARG A 159 -1.61 3.82 -9.24
CA ARG A 159 -1.28 5.24 -9.04
C ARG A 159 -0.62 5.44 -7.68
N ILE A 160 0.67 5.72 -7.71
CA ILE A 160 1.46 6.03 -6.52
C ILE A 160 0.94 7.34 -5.91
N THR A 161 0.71 7.32 -4.62
CA THR A 161 0.38 8.54 -3.89
C THR A 161 1.65 9.34 -3.64
N ASP A 162 1.81 10.46 -4.32
CA ASP A 162 2.91 11.40 -4.10
C ASP A 162 2.83 11.98 -2.67
N GLN A 163 3.71 11.49 -1.81
CA GLN A 163 3.76 11.92 -0.41
C GLN A 163 4.25 13.38 -0.29
N ALA A 164 5.16 13.81 -1.16
CA ALA A 164 5.68 15.18 -1.16
C ALA A 164 4.56 16.18 -1.46
N LYS A 165 3.78 15.96 -2.51
CA LYS A 165 2.59 16.78 -2.82
C LYS A 165 1.55 16.79 -1.71
N ARG A 166 1.40 15.69 -0.98
CA ARG A 166 0.48 15.63 0.18
C ARG A 166 1.00 16.46 1.35
N HIS A 167 2.28 16.44 1.63
CA HIS A 167 2.89 17.26 2.68
C HIS A 167 2.77 18.75 2.34
N GLU A 168 3.06 19.14 1.12
CA GLU A 168 2.90 20.49 0.61
C GLU A 168 1.46 20.98 0.71
N GLN A 169 0.49 20.18 0.26
CA GLN A 169 -0.94 20.51 0.37
C GLN A 169 -1.42 20.62 1.83
N ARG A 170 -0.87 19.80 2.74
CA ARG A 170 -1.17 19.91 4.18
C ARG A 170 -0.59 21.19 4.77
N ALA A 171 0.65 21.53 4.42
CA ALA A 171 1.28 22.76 4.86
C ALA A 171 0.50 24.01 4.38
N LEU A 172 0.11 24.05 3.11
CA LEU A 172 -0.69 25.11 2.54
C LEU A 172 -2.07 25.27 3.23
N ARG A 173 -2.75 24.15 3.53
CA ARG A 173 -4.02 24.16 4.27
C ARG A 173 -3.86 24.59 5.74
N ALA A 174 -2.77 24.26 6.37
CA ALA A 174 -2.48 24.70 7.74
C ALA A 174 -2.23 26.22 7.77
N ALA A 175 -1.43 26.71 6.81
CA ALA A 175 -1.16 28.14 6.68
C ALA A 175 -2.42 28.97 6.37
N SER A 176 -3.32 28.47 5.52
CA SER A 176 -4.58 29.16 5.21
C SER A 176 -5.57 29.19 6.38
N ARG A 177 -5.52 28.22 7.30
CA ARG A 177 -6.35 28.22 8.53
C ARG A 177 -5.84 29.23 9.55
N SER A 178 -4.52 29.31 9.74
CA SER A 178 -3.94 30.28 10.67
C SER A 178 -4.08 31.75 10.17
N ALA A 179 -4.16 31.96 8.86
CA ALA A 179 -4.40 33.29 8.27
C ALA A 179 -5.87 33.74 8.30
N GLY A 180 -6.82 32.83 8.52
CA GLY A 180 -8.27 33.13 8.60
C GLY A 180 -8.80 33.32 10.04
N GLU A 181 -7.96 33.10 11.06
CA GLU A 181 -8.28 33.27 12.49
C GLU A 181 -7.68 34.59 13.07
N SER A 182 -7.12 35.45 12.20
CA SER A 182 -6.61 36.81 12.55
C SER A 182 -7.55 37.87 12.03
#